data_4dbf524c80a7f3b93b3ab0e792989d2d
#
_entry.id   4dbf524c80a7f3b93b3ab0e792989d2d
#
_cell.length_a   1.000
_cell.length_b   1.000
_cell.length_c   1.000
_cell.angle_alpha   90.00
_cell.angle_beta   90.00
_cell.angle_gamma   90.00
#
_symmetry.space_group_name_H-M   'P 1'
#
loop_
_entity.id
_entity.type
_entity.pdbx_description
1 polymer ?
#
loop_
_entity_poly.entity_id
_entity_poly.type
_entity_poly.pdbx_seq_one_letter_code
_entity_poly.pdbx_strand_id
1 'polypeptide(L)'
;MELFRGVNVDWLRLKWYFLGFSLIFSMAGIISMGWHWAHIGSPVPLGVDFRGGTQVQVQFAATPDVNKIRSATVAAGIKDANIQAYGEAKNNEVLISLPEQTDESSLDLGRQQIYDALQAHYDNRFTVRNVQVVGPTVGRQLEKQAGLATLYSMAGMLVYLWFRFQLIYGVAAVVACFHDTLITVGAFALTGQEISLTVIAAILTLVGYSMNDTIVVFDRIRENLRDPFPATSSHRFKELILRAPSMRF
;
A
#
# COMPACT_ATOMS: atom_id res chain seq x y z
N MET A 1 -9.85 15.96 24.50
CA MET A 1 -8.45 16.21 24.94
C MET A 1 -7.74 16.93 23.81
N GLU A 2 -7.46 18.22 23.95
CA GLU A 2 -6.72 19.01 22.96
C GLU A 2 -5.21 18.84 23.22
N LEU A 3 -4.60 17.82 22.60
CA LEU A 3 -3.17 17.50 22.77
C LEU A 3 -2.23 18.56 22.17
N PHE A 4 -2.72 19.47 21.32
CA PHE A 4 -1.92 20.42 20.55
C PHE A 4 -2.35 21.89 20.73
N ARG A 5 -2.97 22.24 21.86
CA ARG A 5 -3.35 23.62 22.14
C ARG A 5 -2.09 24.47 22.38
N GLY A 6 -1.72 25.29 21.40
CA GLY A 6 -0.60 26.23 21.49
C GLY A 6 0.73 25.81 20.85
N VAL A 7 0.76 24.74 20.05
CA VAL A 7 1.97 24.38 19.29
C VAL A 7 2.13 25.31 18.10
N ASN A 8 3.03 26.28 18.23
CA ASN A 8 3.38 27.22 17.16
C ASN A 8 4.65 26.75 16.45
N VAL A 9 4.52 25.75 15.57
CA VAL A 9 5.63 25.19 14.80
C VAL A 9 5.69 25.87 13.44
N ASP A 10 6.84 26.47 13.11
CA ASP A 10 7.10 27.01 11.77
C ASP A 10 7.42 25.85 10.79
N TRP A 11 6.37 25.22 10.26
CA TRP A 11 6.47 24.11 9.30
C TRP A 11 7.21 24.48 8.03
N LEU A 12 7.15 25.75 7.62
CA LEU A 12 7.84 26.22 6.42
C LEU A 12 9.36 26.27 6.59
N ARG A 13 9.84 26.50 7.80
CA ARG A 13 11.28 26.46 8.10
C ARG A 13 11.84 25.03 8.01
N LEU A 14 11.00 24.05 8.37
CA LEU A 14 11.36 22.61 8.35
C LEU A 14 11.15 21.94 7.00
N LYS A 15 10.56 22.62 6.00
CA LYS A 15 10.21 22.04 4.69
C LYS A 15 11.34 21.30 4.01
N TRP A 16 12.57 21.80 4.08
CA TRP A 16 13.71 21.18 3.43
C TRP A 16 14.10 19.84 4.05
N TYR A 17 13.93 19.69 5.38
CA TYR A 17 14.16 18.41 6.06
C TYR A 17 13.11 17.37 5.66
N PHE A 18 11.84 17.78 5.64
CA PHE A 18 10.74 16.88 5.22
C PHE A 18 10.83 16.52 3.75
N LEU A 19 11.15 17.46 2.87
CA LEU A 19 11.37 17.19 1.45
C LEU A 19 12.57 16.27 1.23
N GLY A 20 13.66 16.50 1.93
CA GLY A 20 14.85 15.64 1.86
C GLY A 20 14.55 14.21 2.31
N PHE A 21 13.87 14.04 3.45
CA PHE A 21 13.43 12.74 3.95
C PHE A 21 12.52 12.02 2.95
N SER A 22 11.51 12.73 2.45
CA SER A 22 10.56 12.21 1.47
C SER A 22 11.26 11.79 0.17
N LEU A 23 12.21 12.60 -0.31
CA LEU A 23 12.98 12.28 -1.51
C LEU A 23 13.83 11.02 -1.33
N ILE A 24 14.53 10.89 -0.18
CA ILE A 24 15.33 9.70 0.14
C ILE A 24 14.45 8.47 0.15
N PHE A 25 13.28 8.53 0.80
CA PHE A 25 12.37 7.39 0.88
C PHE A 25 11.78 7.01 -0.48
N SER A 26 11.41 8.01 -1.30
CA SER A 26 10.94 7.80 -2.68
C SER A 26 12.02 7.16 -3.55
N MET A 27 13.27 7.64 -3.45
CA MET A 27 14.40 7.08 -4.19
C MET A 27 14.67 5.63 -3.78
N ALA A 28 14.65 5.33 -2.48
CA ALA A 28 14.81 3.96 -1.98
C ALA A 28 13.71 3.04 -2.52
N GLY A 29 12.46 3.52 -2.53
CA GLY A 29 11.34 2.80 -3.12
C GLY A 29 11.51 2.51 -4.61
N ILE A 30 11.90 3.52 -5.40
CA ILE A 30 12.14 3.38 -6.85
C ILE A 30 13.28 2.39 -7.13
N ILE A 31 14.38 2.47 -6.37
CA ILE A 31 15.52 1.55 -6.51
C ILE A 31 15.06 0.12 -6.20
N SER A 32 14.29 -0.08 -5.12
CA SER A 32 13.75 -1.38 -4.77
C SER A 32 12.81 -1.93 -5.84
N MET A 33 11.92 -1.09 -6.38
CA MET A 33 11.02 -1.46 -7.48
C MET A 33 11.80 -1.86 -8.74
N GLY A 34 12.86 -1.11 -9.08
CA GLY A 34 13.75 -1.45 -10.20
C GLY A 34 14.48 -2.76 -10.00
N TRP A 35 14.95 -3.02 -8.77
CA TRP A 35 15.57 -4.29 -8.40
C TRP A 35 14.59 -5.48 -8.56
N HIS A 36 13.35 -5.33 -8.05
CA HIS A 36 12.33 -6.36 -8.19
C HIS A 36 11.98 -6.61 -9.66
N TRP A 37 11.88 -5.54 -10.45
CA TRP A 37 11.60 -5.69 -11.89
C TRP A 37 12.68 -6.51 -12.59
N ALA A 38 13.95 -6.24 -12.29
CA ALA A 38 15.07 -6.96 -12.90
C ALA A 38 15.14 -8.46 -12.51
N HIS A 39 14.64 -8.83 -11.29
CA HIS A 39 14.78 -10.20 -10.77
C HIS A 39 13.48 -11.01 -10.83
N ILE A 40 12.32 -10.37 -10.70
CA ILE A 40 11.01 -11.02 -10.58
C ILE A 40 10.11 -10.70 -11.78
N GLY A 41 10.49 -9.71 -12.62
CA GLY A 41 9.70 -9.27 -13.77
C GLY A 41 8.52 -8.37 -13.43
N SER A 42 8.34 -8.00 -12.16
CA SER A 42 7.32 -7.06 -11.67
C SER A 42 7.95 -6.09 -10.68
N PRO A 43 7.50 -4.80 -10.64
CA PRO A 43 8.10 -3.79 -9.77
C PRO A 43 7.87 -4.06 -8.27
N VAL A 44 6.88 -4.87 -7.95
CA VAL A 44 6.51 -5.28 -6.58
C VAL A 44 6.15 -6.75 -6.57
N PRO A 45 6.30 -7.45 -5.43
CA PRO A 45 5.77 -8.80 -5.29
C PRO A 45 4.26 -8.80 -5.47
N LEU A 46 3.75 -9.54 -6.45
CA LEU A 46 2.32 -9.69 -6.69
C LEU A 46 1.79 -10.91 -5.93
N GLY A 47 0.66 -10.75 -5.26
CA GLY A 47 -0.04 -11.83 -4.57
C GLY A 47 -0.73 -12.82 -5.53
N VAL A 48 -1.30 -13.88 -4.96
CA VAL A 48 -2.00 -14.93 -5.72
C VAL A 48 -3.19 -14.41 -6.52
N ASP A 49 -3.79 -13.29 -6.11
CA ASP A 49 -4.87 -12.63 -6.85
C ASP A 49 -4.48 -12.29 -8.30
N PHE A 50 -3.21 -12.01 -8.54
CA PHE A 50 -2.69 -11.55 -9.83
C PHE A 50 -1.85 -12.62 -10.54
N ARG A 51 -1.01 -13.34 -9.78
CA ARG A 51 -0.17 -14.41 -10.35
C ARG A 51 -0.92 -15.72 -10.55
N GLY A 52 -2.01 -15.91 -9.81
CA GLY A 52 -2.60 -17.22 -9.62
C GLY A 52 -1.89 -18.01 -8.53
N GLY A 53 -2.46 -19.11 -8.12
CA GLY A 53 -1.91 -19.99 -7.09
C GLY A 53 -2.87 -20.25 -5.94
N THR A 54 -2.35 -20.83 -4.87
CA THR A 54 -3.11 -21.18 -3.66
C THR A 54 -2.58 -20.38 -2.48
N GLN A 55 -3.48 -19.74 -1.74
CA GLN A 55 -3.17 -19.03 -0.51
C GLN A 55 -3.96 -19.64 0.65
N VAL A 56 -3.26 -19.98 1.73
CA VAL A 56 -3.86 -20.59 2.91
C VAL A 56 -3.58 -19.71 4.13
N GLN A 57 -4.64 -19.27 4.78
CA GLN A 57 -4.57 -18.58 6.06
C GLN A 57 -4.68 -19.61 7.19
N VAL A 58 -3.65 -19.66 8.00
CA VAL A 58 -3.53 -20.62 9.09
C VAL A 58 -3.41 -19.90 10.42
N GLN A 59 -4.21 -20.31 11.38
CA GLN A 59 -4.08 -19.85 12.76
C GLN A 59 -3.40 -20.94 13.62
N PHE A 60 -2.37 -20.54 14.35
CA PHE A 60 -1.65 -21.42 15.26
C PHE A 60 -2.09 -21.23 16.72
N ALA A 61 -2.04 -22.29 17.50
CA ALA A 61 -2.36 -22.27 18.94
C ALA A 61 -1.35 -21.46 19.77
N ALA A 62 -0.11 -21.31 19.26
CA ALA A 62 0.95 -20.53 19.89
C ALA A 62 1.63 -19.65 18.81
N THR A 63 2.44 -18.68 19.23
CA THR A 63 3.16 -17.79 18.32
C THR A 63 3.96 -18.60 17.29
N PRO A 64 3.64 -18.47 15.99
CA PRO A 64 4.27 -19.25 14.94
C PRO A 64 5.69 -18.77 14.67
N ASP A 65 6.62 -19.70 14.53
CA ASP A 65 7.95 -19.43 14.01
C ASP A 65 7.94 -19.55 12.49
N VAL A 66 8.04 -18.42 11.81
CA VAL A 66 8.04 -18.33 10.33
C VAL A 66 9.17 -19.17 9.72
N ASN A 67 10.33 -19.27 10.38
CA ASN A 67 11.45 -20.07 9.89
C ASN A 67 11.16 -21.57 9.98
N LYS A 68 10.48 -21.99 11.04
CA LYS A 68 10.06 -23.39 11.21
C LYS A 68 9.01 -23.77 10.17
N ILE A 69 8.05 -22.86 9.88
CA ILE A 69 7.04 -23.08 8.83
C ILE A 69 7.73 -23.19 7.47
N ARG A 70 8.70 -22.31 7.20
CA ARG A 70 9.47 -22.35 5.95
C ARG A 70 10.26 -23.66 5.80
N SER A 71 10.88 -24.12 6.87
CA SER A 71 11.58 -25.40 6.84
C SER A 71 10.63 -26.58 6.58
N ALA A 72 9.43 -26.54 7.17
CA ALA A 72 8.41 -27.55 6.95
C ALA A 72 7.90 -27.57 5.49
N THR A 73 7.63 -26.41 4.91
CA THR A 73 7.19 -26.29 3.52
C THR A 73 8.28 -26.72 2.54
N VAL A 74 9.54 -26.35 2.78
CA VAL A 74 10.69 -26.79 1.96
C VAL A 74 10.89 -28.29 2.06
N ALA A 75 10.77 -28.90 3.24
CA ALA A 75 10.87 -30.34 3.45
C ALA A 75 9.77 -31.11 2.69
N ALA A 76 8.59 -30.52 2.55
CA ALA A 76 7.48 -31.06 1.75
C ALA A 76 7.64 -30.81 0.23
N GLY A 77 8.78 -30.28 -0.22
CA GLY A 77 9.06 -30.03 -1.64
C GLY A 77 8.56 -28.66 -2.15
N ILE A 78 8.00 -27.80 -1.30
CA ILE A 78 7.48 -26.48 -1.65
C ILE A 78 8.62 -25.46 -1.46
N LYS A 79 9.35 -25.14 -2.52
CA LYS A 79 10.55 -24.29 -2.43
C LYS A 79 10.24 -22.79 -2.43
N ASP A 80 9.12 -22.35 -3.05
CA ASP A 80 8.82 -20.95 -3.33
C ASP A 80 7.60 -20.44 -2.54
N ALA A 81 7.30 -21.04 -1.39
CA ALA A 81 6.22 -20.58 -0.54
C ALA A 81 6.55 -19.21 0.07
N ASN A 82 5.68 -18.22 -0.14
CA ASN A 82 5.75 -16.96 0.58
C ASN A 82 4.97 -17.08 1.88
N ILE A 83 5.66 -16.83 3.01
CA ILE A 83 5.11 -17.00 4.35
C ILE A 83 5.18 -15.64 5.05
N GLN A 84 4.02 -15.11 5.39
CA GLN A 84 3.87 -13.79 6.02
C GLN A 84 3.01 -13.88 7.26
N ALA A 85 3.38 -13.14 8.33
CA ALA A 85 2.50 -12.95 9.47
C ALA A 85 1.26 -12.15 9.02
N TYR A 86 0.08 -12.54 9.48
CA TYR A 86 -1.18 -11.94 9.08
C TYR A 86 -2.00 -11.48 10.29
N GLY A 87 -2.63 -10.31 10.17
CA GLY A 87 -3.46 -9.74 11.22
C GLY A 87 -2.69 -9.27 12.45
N GLU A 88 -3.38 -9.24 13.59
CA GLU A 88 -2.77 -8.84 14.86
C GLU A 88 -1.90 -9.98 15.42
N ALA A 89 -0.74 -9.62 15.97
CA ALA A 89 0.22 -10.60 16.53
C ALA A 89 -0.38 -11.56 17.57
N LYS A 90 -1.43 -11.11 18.30
CA LYS A 90 -2.14 -11.95 19.29
C LYS A 90 -2.94 -13.09 18.67
N ASN A 91 -3.31 -12.99 17.39
CA ASN A 91 -4.12 -14.00 16.71
C ASN A 91 -3.29 -15.19 16.21
N ASN A 92 -1.96 -15.06 16.19
CA ASN A 92 -1.03 -16.10 15.71
C ASN A 92 -1.38 -16.60 14.30
N GLU A 93 -1.77 -15.69 13.41
CA GLU A 93 -2.16 -16.03 12.05
C GLU A 93 -1.00 -15.84 11.07
N VAL A 94 -0.89 -16.77 10.14
CA VAL A 94 0.11 -16.76 9.08
C VAL A 94 -0.57 -17.01 7.75
N LEU A 95 -0.17 -16.27 6.75
CA LEU A 95 -0.58 -16.44 5.38
C LEU A 95 0.53 -17.18 4.63
N ILE A 96 0.20 -18.29 4.02
CA ILE A 96 1.10 -19.12 3.22
C ILE A 96 0.60 -19.08 1.79
N SER A 97 1.38 -18.44 0.90
CA SER A 97 1.06 -18.31 -0.51
C SER A 97 1.98 -19.21 -1.34
N LEU A 98 1.38 -20.03 -2.19
CA LEU A 98 2.08 -20.81 -3.20
C LEU A 98 1.91 -20.13 -4.55
N PRO A 99 3.01 -19.81 -5.24
CA PRO A 99 2.92 -19.28 -6.58
C PRO A 99 2.35 -20.33 -7.55
N GLU A 100 1.98 -19.85 -8.72
CA GLU A 100 1.36 -20.55 -9.82
C GLU A 100 1.91 -21.97 -10.03
N GLN A 101 1.01 -22.96 -10.01
CA GLN A 101 1.26 -24.27 -10.59
C GLN A 101 0.58 -24.31 -11.97
N THR A 102 1.27 -24.84 -12.94
CA THR A 102 0.97 -24.72 -14.38
C THR A 102 -0.36 -25.36 -14.82
N ASP A 103 -0.97 -26.22 -13.98
CA ASP A 103 -2.21 -26.94 -14.26
C ASP A 103 -3.29 -26.67 -13.22
N GLU A 104 -4.54 -26.43 -13.67
CA GLU A 104 -5.71 -26.24 -12.80
C GLU A 104 -5.95 -27.44 -11.85
N SER A 105 -5.60 -28.65 -12.27
CA SER A 105 -5.67 -29.85 -11.42
C SER A 105 -4.66 -29.86 -10.25
N SER A 106 -3.63 -29.03 -10.30
CA SER A 106 -2.60 -28.92 -9.26
C SER A 106 -2.95 -27.92 -8.15
N LEU A 107 -3.98 -27.09 -8.32
CA LEU A 107 -4.38 -26.07 -7.34
C LEU A 107 -4.95 -26.72 -6.06
N ASP A 108 -5.72 -27.79 -6.17
CA ASP A 108 -6.19 -28.58 -5.02
C ASP A 108 -5.05 -29.33 -4.33
N LEU A 109 -4.05 -29.75 -5.09
CA LEU A 109 -2.83 -30.38 -4.55
C LEU A 109 -2.02 -29.41 -3.69
N GLY A 110 -1.94 -28.13 -4.07
CA GLY A 110 -1.23 -27.11 -3.30
C GLY A 110 -1.78 -26.94 -1.90
N ARG A 111 -3.11 -26.96 -1.73
CA ARG A 111 -3.75 -26.93 -0.39
C ARG A 111 -3.37 -28.16 0.43
N GLN A 112 -3.44 -29.33 -0.18
CA GLN A 112 -3.14 -30.60 0.48
C GLN A 112 -1.66 -30.65 0.91
N GLN A 113 -0.76 -30.24 0.05
CA GLN A 113 0.68 -30.16 0.33
C GLN A 113 0.99 -29.26 1.53
N ILE A 114 0.36 -28.06 1.60
CA ILE A 114 0.54 -27.17 2.75
C ILE A 114 0.01 -27.85 4.03
N TYR A 115 -1.18 -28.46 3.96
CA TYR A 115 -1.79 -29.12 5.11
C TYR A 115 -0.91 -30.25 5.63
N ASP A 116 -0.44 -31.13 4.75
CA ASP A 116 0.41 -32.28 5.08
C ASP A 116 1.76 -31.81 5.65
N ALA A 117 2.35 -30.77 5.07
CA ALA A 117 3.60 -30.17 5.57
C ALA A 117 3.46 -29.63 7.00
N LEU A 118 2.36 -28.92 7.28
CA LEU A 118 2.08 -28.37 8.59
C LEU A 118 1.73 -29.49 9.60
N GLN A 119 0.95 -30.49 9.19
CA GLN A 119 0.57 -31.60 10.06
C GLN A 119 1.77 -32.41 10.53
N ALA A 120 2.74 -32.63 9.65
CA ALA A 120 3.98 -33.34 9.98
C ALA A 120 4.85 -32.62 11.02
N HIS A 121 4.74 -31.28 11.17
CA HIS A 121 5.62 -30.49 12.03
C HIS A 121 4.93 -29.80 13.21
N TYR A 122 3.59 -29.72 13.22
CA TYR A 122 2.81 -28.98 14.21
C TYR A 122 1.72 -29.80 14.92
N ASP A 123 1.65 -31.12 14.73
CA ASP A 123 0.76 -32.05 15.45
C ASP A 123 -0.69 -31.54 15.64
N ASN A 124 -1.35 -31.10 14.56
CA ASN A 124 -2.71 -30.54 14.59
C ASN A 124 -2.92 -29.31 15.51
N ARG A 125 -1.86 -28.61 15.88
CA ARG A 125 -1.94 -27.38 16.69
C ARG A 125 -2.17 -26.13 15.81
N PHE A 126 -2.84 -26.30 14.69
CA PHE A 126 -3.21 -25.24 13.77
C PHE A 126 -4.61 -25.43 13.23
N THR A 127 -5.25 -24.35 12.82
CA THR A 127 -6.56 -24.35 12.18
C THR A 127 -6.49 -23.55 10.88
N VAL A 128 -6.92 -24.15 9.78
CA VAL A 128 -7.06 -23.43 8.51
C VAL A 128 -8.30 -22.55 8.59
N ARG A 129 -8.09 -21.23 8.48
CA ARG A 129 -9.15 -20.22 8.57
C ARG A 129 -9.76 -19.93 7.21
N ASN A 130 -8.93 -19.79 6.20
CA ASN A 130 -9.36 -19.48 4.85
C ASN A 130 -8.42 -20.13 3.84
N VAL A 131 -8.99 -20.52 2.70
CA VAL A 131 -8.24 -21.01 1.53
C VAL A 131 -8.75 -20.24 0.32
N GLN A 132 -7.83 -19.60 -0.37
CA GLN A 132 -8.09 -18.89 -1.61
C GLN A 132 -7.29 -19.56 -2.73
N VAL A 133 -7.98 -19.89 -3.80
CA VAL A 133 -7.40 -20.53 -4.99
C VAL A 133 -7.76 -19.69 -6.19
N VAL A 134 -6.76 -19.25 -6.94
CA VAL A 134 -6.94 -18.41 -8.13
C VAL A 134 -6.22 -19.06 -9.31
N GLY A 135 -6.97 -19.35 -10.35
CA GLY A 135 -6.37 -19.87 -11.60
C GLY A 135 -5.55 -18.76 -12.31
N PRO A 136 -4.49 -19.14 -13.04
CA PRO A 136 -3.56 -18.18 -13.68
C PRO A 136 -4.24 -17.30 -14.74
N THR A 137 -5.26 -17.80 -15.42
CA THR A 137 -6.05 -17.01 -16.39
C THR A 137 -6.86 -15.92 -15.69
N VAL A 138 -7.47 -16.26 -14.55
CA VAL A 138 -8.26 -15.32 -13.73
C VAL A 138 -7.33 -14.27 -13.12
N GLY A 139 -6.17 -14.68 -12.58
CA GLY A 139 -5.19 -13.78 -12.01
C GLY A 139 -4.74 -12.69 -12.98
N ARG A 140 -4.36 -13.07 -14.21
CA ARG A 140 -3.98 -12.11 -15.27
C ARG A 140 -5.12 -11.16 -15.65
N GLN A 141 -6.35 -11.63 -15.65
CA GLN A 141 -7.51 -10.79 -15.93
C GLN A 141 -7.74 -9.78 -14.79
N LEU A 142 -7.61 -10.23 -13.54
CA LEU A 142 -7.73 -9.36 -12.35
C LEU A 142 -6.62 -8.31 -12.31
N GLU A 143 -5.38 -8.64 -12.64
CA GLU A 143 -4.26 -7.70 -12.75
C GLU A 143 -4.59 -6.58 -13.75
N LYS A 144 -5.03 -6.96 -14.95
CA LYS A 144 -5.43 -5.99 -15.99
C LYS A 144 -6.58 -5.10 -15.53
N GLN A 145 -7.61 -5.68 -14.91
CA GLN A 145 -8.77 -4.93 -14.42
C GLN A 145 -8.38 -3.99 -13.28
N ALA A 146 -7.54 -4.42 -12.33
CA ALA A 146 -7.03 -3.59 -11.25
C ALA A 146 -6.22 -2.39 -11.78
N GLY A 147 -5.34 -2.62 -12.75
CA GLY A 147 -4.58 -1.55 -13.42
C GLY A 147 -5.49 -0.55 -14.12
N LEU A 148 -6.48 -1.02 -14.88
CA LEU A 148 -7.45 -0.15 -15.55
C LEU A 148 -8.33 0.62 -14.56
N ALA A 149 -8.80 -0.02 -13.49
CA ALA A 149 -9.60 0.62 -12.45
C ALA A 149 -8.82 1.74 -11.77
N THR A 150 -7.55 1.52 -11.45
CA THR A 150 -6.66 2.54 -10.90
C THR A 150 -6.48 3.71 -11.86
N LEU A 151 -6.21 3.42 -13.14
CA LEU A 151 -6.05 4.45 -14.17
C LEU A 151 -7.33 5.28 -14.36
N TYR A 152 -8.50 4.63 -14.47
CA TYR A 152 -9.78 5.33 -14.61
C TYR A 152 -10.13 6.14 -13.36
N SER A 153 -9.84 5.65 -12.17
CA SER A 153 -10.03 6.38 -10.92
C SER A 153 -9.19 7.66 -10.90
N MET A 154 -7.90 7.57 -11.25
CA MET A 154 -7.01 8.74 -11.34
C MET A 154 -7.47 9.72 -12.42
N ALA A 155 -7.84 9.24 -13.60
CA ALA A 155 -8.33 10.09 -14.70
C ALA A 155 -9.64 10.81 -14.32
N GLY A 156 -10.59 10.09 -13.71
CA GLY A 156 -11.85 10.67 -13.23
C GLY A 156 -11.62 11.76 -12.19
N MET A 157 -10.67 11.53 -11.28
CA MET A 157 -10.28 12.49 -10.27
C MET A 157 -9.60 13.74 -10.88
N LEU A 158 -8.74 13.56 -11.88
CA LEU A 158 -8.16 14.67 -12.65
C LEU A 158 -9.23 15.54 -13.31
N VAL A 159 -10.20 14.92 -13.97
CA VAL A 159 -11.32 15.61 -14.61
C VAL A 159 -12.12 16.38 -13.57
N TYR A 160 -12.44 15.77 -12.42
CA TYR A 160 -13.14 16.45 -11.32
C TYR A 160 -12.37 17.68 -10.82
N LEU A 161 -11.06 17.56 -10.60
CA LEU A 161 -10.22 18.68 -10.14
C LEU A 161 -10.13 19.80 -11.17
N TRP A 162 -10.07 19.46 -12.47
CA TRP A 162 -10.07 20.45 -13.54
C TRP A 162 -11.35 21.31 -13.52
N PHE A 163 -12.51 20.71 -13.34
CA PHE A 163 -13.76 21.46 -13.23
C PHE A 163 -13.87 22.24 -11.91
N ARG A 164 -13.37 21.71 -10.81
CA ARG A 164 -13.53 22.28 -9.46
C ARG A 164 -12.52 23.37 -9.13
N PHE A 165 -11.29 23.27 -9.65
CA PHE A 165 -10.17 24.15 -9.34
C PHE A 165 -9.53 24.72 -10.60
N GLN A 166 -8.67 25.75 -10.44
CA GLN A 166 -7.79 26.21 -11.52
C GLN A 166 -6.77 25.11 -11.84
N LEU A 167 -6.37 25.02 -13.11
CA LEU A 167 -5.49 23.97 -13.63
C LEU A 167 -4.21 23.77 -12.80
N ILE A 168 -3.62 24.87 -12.31
CA ILE A 168 -2.39 24.85 -11.49
C ILE A 168 -2.59 24.03 -10.20
N TYR A 169 -3.69 24.24 -9.50
CA TYR A 169 -4.01 23.49 -8.27
C TYR A 169 -4.31 22.02 -8.57
N GLY A 170 -4.98 21.75 -9.71
CA GLY A 170 -5.25 20.39 -10.14
C GLY A 170 -3.97 19.61 -10.40
N VAL A 171 -3.01 20.18 -11.13
CA VAL A 171 -1.72 19.57 -11.42
C VAL A 171 -0.93 19.32 -10.12
N ALA A 172 -0.89 20.30 -9.21
CA ALA A 172 -0.20 20.15 -7.94
C ALA A 172 -0.79 19.01 -7.08
N ALA A 173 -2.13 18.88 -7.05
CA ALA A 173 -2.82 17.81 -6.34
C ALA A 173 -2.48 16.43 -6.90
N VAL A 174 -2.40 16.32 -8.24
CA VAL A 174 -2.02 15.06 -8.89
C VAL A 174 -0.59 14.67 -8.58
N VAL A 175 0.33 15.63 -8.61
CA VAL A 175 1.74 15.38 -8.25
C VAL A 175 1.85 14.90 -6.80
N ALA A 176 1.12 15.51 -5.87
CA ALA A 176 1.08 15.09 -4.47
C ALA A 176 0.53 13.67 -4.34
N CYS A 177 -0.60 13.36 -4.96
CA CYS A 177 -1.21 12.04 -4.93
C CYS A 177 -0.31 10.96 -5.54
N PHE A 178 0.34 11.26 -6.66
CA PHE A 178 1.31 10.35 -7.28
C PHE A 178 2.49 10.07 -6.35
N HIS A 179 3.01 11.10 -5.69
CA HIS A 179 4.08 10.98 -4.71
C HIS A 179 3.67 10.07 -3.54
N ASP A 180 2.48 10.25 -2.96
CA ASP A 180 2.00 9.45 -1.83
C ASP A 180 1.79 7.99 -2.22
N THR A 181 1.24 7.76 -3.41
CA THR A 181 1.10 6.41 -3.97
C THR A 181 2.46 5.77 -4.21
N LEU A 182 3.43 6.52 -4.75
CA LEU A 182 4.79 6.04 -5.00
C LEU A 182 5.48 5.64 -3.70
N ILE A 183 5.36 6.43 -2.63
CA ILE A 183 5.91 6.09 -1.32
C ILE A 183 5.27 4.81 -0.77
N THR A 184 3.96 4.69 -0.88
CA THR A 184 3.24 3.52 -0.38
C THR A 184 3.65 2.25 -1.13
N VAL A 185 3.63 2.27 -2.46
CA VAL A 185 4.05 1.13 -3.29
C VAL A 185 5.54 0.83 -3.10
N GLY A 186 6.36 1.89 -2.96
CA GLY A 186 7.78 1.75 -2.63
C GLY A 186 8.03 1.08 -1.29
N ALA A 187 7.20 1.34 -0.27
CA ALA A 187 7.27 0.67 1.02
C ALA A 187 6.94 -0.83 0.90
N PHE A 188 5.94 -1.21 0.10
CA PHE A 188 5.67 -2.62 -0.21
C PHE A 188 6.86 -3.29 -0.90
N ALA A 189 7.47 -2.62 -1.88
CA ALA A 189 8.68 -3.12 -2.54
C ALA A 189 9.86 -3.29 -1.56
N LEU A 190 10.08 -2.33 -0.66
CA LEU A 190 11.17 -2.39 0.32
C LEU A 190 10.97 -3.49 1.38
N THR A 191 9.74 -3.71 1.81
CA THR A 191 9.41 -4.73 2.82
C THR A 191 9.21 -6.12 2.22
N GLY A 192 9.13 -6.25 0.89
CA GLY A 192 8.86 -7.51 0.22
C GLY A 192 7.45 -8.05 0.44
N GLN A 193 6.52 -7.18 0.86
CA GLN A 193 5.13 -7.57 1.07
C GLN A 193 4.39 -7.70 -0.27
N GLU A 194 3.52 -8.70 -0.39
CA GLU A 194 2.73 -8.91 -1.60
C GLU A 194 1.60 -7.91 -1.75
N ILE A 195 1.41 -7.43 -2.98
CA ILE A 195 0.25 -6.63 -3.34
C ILE A 195 -0.89 -7.56 -3.77
N SER A 196 -1.98 -7.56 -3.01
CA SER A 196 -3.24 -8.26 -3.27
C SER A 196 -4.31 -7.29 -3.79
N LEU A 197 -5.48 -7.81 -4.19
CA LEU A 197 -6.64 -6.97 -4.53
C LEU A 197 -7.08 -6.08 -3.35
N THR A 198 -7.00 -6.59 -2.13
CA THR A 198 -7.31 -5.81 -0.92
C THR A 198 -6.33 -4.65 -0.74
N VAL A 199 -5.04 -4.87 -1.02
CA VAL A 199 -4.02 -3.80 -0.98
C VAL A 199 -4.29 -2.75 -2.05
N ILE A 200 -4.69 -3.15 -3.27
CA ILE A 200 -5.09 -2.18 -4.32
C ILE A 200 -6.28 -1.34 -3.86
N ALA A 201 -7.30 -1.96 -3.25
CA ALA A 201 -8.44 -1.22 -2.70
C ALA A 201 -8.00 -0.23 -1.60
N ALA A 202 -7.06 -0.61 -0.73
CA ALA A 202 -6.50 0.27 0.28
C ALA A 202 -5.69 1.44 -0.34
N ILE A 203 -4.92 1.19 -1.39
CA ILE A 203 -4.19 2.23 -2.14
C ILE A 203 -5.18 3.22 -2.79
N LEU A 204 -6.27 2.73 -3.40
CA LEU A 204 -7.31 3.60 -3.96
C LEU A 204 -7.99 4.45 -2.88
N THR A 205 -8.19 3.90 -1.70
CA THR A 205 -8.70 4.63 -0.54
C THR A 205 -7.72 5.71 -0.09
N LEU A 206 -6.42 5.40 -0.01
CA LEU A 206 -5.36 6.36 0.30
C LEU A 206 -5.32 7.50 -0.73
N VAL A 207 -5.43 7.19 -2.02
CA VAL A 207 -5.55 8.19 -3.10
C VAL A 207 -6.73 9.12 -2.84
N GLY A 208 -7.89 8.58 -2.46
CA GLY A 208 -9.08 9.38 -2.14
C GLY A 208 -8.85 10.32 -0.94
N TYR A 209 -8.23 9.83 0.14
CA TYR A 209 -7.92 10.65 1.31
C TYR A 209 -6.87 11.72 1.01
N SER A 210 -5.75 11.38 0.37
CA SER A 210 -4.69 12.32 -0.01
C SER A 210 -5.24 13.47 -0.85
N MET A 211 -6.11 13.14 -1.82
CA MET A 211 -6.74 14.15 -2.66
C MET A 211 -7.70 15.04 -1.87
N ASN A 212 -8.51 14.47 -0.98
CA ASN A 212 -9.44 15.24 -0.14
C ASN A 212 -8.68 16.25 0.73
N ASP A 213 -7.61 15.83 1.37
CA ASP A 213 -6.78 16.71 2.20
C ASP A 213 -6.13 17.83 1.38
N THR A 214 -5.61 17.50 0.20
CA THR A 214 -5.03 18.49 -0.73
C THR A 214 -6.08 19.51 -1.19
N ILE A 215 -7.31 19.07 -1.49
CA ILE A 215 -8.43 19.93 -1.87
C ILE A 215 -8.76 20.93 -0.75
N VAL A 216 -8.87 20.44 0.49
CA VAL A 216 -9.17 21.30 1.67
C VAL A 216 -8.08 22.36 1.86
N VAL A 217 -6.81 21.99 1.74
CA VAL A 217 -5.69 22.92 1.84
C VAL A 217 -5.74 23.98 0.73
N PHE A 218 -5.98 23.58 -0.52
CA PHE A 218 -6.04 24.50 -1.65
C PHE A 218 -7.27 25.43 -1.58
N ASP A 219 -8.41 24.94 -1.14
CA ASP A 219 -9.60 25.78 -0.94
C ASP A 219 -9.32 26.87 0.12
N ARG A 220 -8.64 26.52 1.21
CA ARG A 220 -8.25 27.46 2.24
C ARG A 220 -7.21 28.48 1.76
N ILE A 221 -6.23 28.06 0.98
CA ILE A 221 -5.27 28.96 0.36
C ILE A 221 -6.00 29.95 -0.56
N ARG A 222 -6.93 29.47 -1.38
CA ARG A 222 -7.73 30.31 -2.28
C ARG A 222 -8.60 31.31 -1.53
N GLU A 223 -9.24 30.89 -0.46
CA GLU A 223 -10.04 31.77 0.42
C GLU A 223 -9.18 32.89 0.99
N ASN A 224 -8.04 32.55 1.56
CA ASN A 224 -7.11 33.51 2.16
C ASN A 224 -6.47 34.48 1.12
N LEU A 225 -6.30 34.05 -0.14
CA LEU A 225 -5.81 34.93 -1.20
C LEU A 225 -6.85 35.93 -1.70
N ARG A 226 -8.14 35.67 -1.46
CA ARG A 226 -9.23 36.59 -1.83
C ARG A 226 -9.49 37.69 -0.79
N ASP A 227 -9.01 37.52 0.44
CA ASP A 227 -9.17 38.52 1.49
C ASP A 227 -8.31 39.75 1.20
N PRO A 228 -8.90 40.96 1.17
CA PRO A 228 -8.22 42.19 0.76
C PRO A 228 -7.37 42.86 1.88
N PHE A 229 -6.77 42.10 2.81
CA PHE A 229 -5.91 42.68 3.82
C PHE A 229 -4.58 43.17 3.25
N PRO A 230 -4.17 44.43 3.53
CA PRO A 230 -2.94 45.00 3.01
C PRO A 230 -1.73 44.54 3.83
N ALA A 231 -0.93 43.65 3.33
CA ALA A 231 0.37 43.31 3.86
C ALA A 231 1.38 42.89 2.80
N THR A 232 2.64 43.19 3.02
CA THR A 232 3.81 42.99 2.18
C THR A 232 4.00 41.53 1.79
N SER A 233 4.22 41.28 0.54
CA SER A 233 4.05 39.96 -0.16
C SER A 233 4.78 38.74 0.43
N SER A 234 5.94 38.91 1.05
CA SER A 234 6.69 37.74 1.60
C SER A 234 6.28 37.32 3.02
N HIS A 235 5.84 38.30 3.83
CA HIS A 235 5.33 38.06 5.19
C HIS A 235 3.93 37.43 5.15
N ARG A 236 3.14 37.78 4.14
CA ARG A 236 1.76 37.33 3.96
C ARG A 236 1.66 35.85 3.65
N PHE A 237 2.54 35.33 2.79
CA PHE A 237 2.56 33.89 2.48
C PHE A 237 2.93 33.05 3.70
N LYS A 238 3.83 33.52 4.53
CA LYS A 238 4.16 32.88 5.83
C LYS A 238 3.00 32.92 6.81
N GLU A 239 2.33 34.07 6.97
CA GLU A 239 1.19 34.17 7.88
C GLU A 239 -0.04 33.41 7.41
N LEU A 240 -0.30 33.33 6.10
CA LEU A 240 -1.40 32.57 5.52
C LEU A 240 -1.29 31.08 5.79
N ILE A 241 -0.09 30.53 5.72
CA ILE A 241 0.13 29.10 6.01
C ILE A 241 0.16 28.84 7.53
N LEU A 242 0.67 29.77 8.33
CA LEU A 242 0.69 29.66 9.79
C LEU A 242 -0.69 29.87 10.43
N ARG A 243 -1.60 30.61 9.78
CA ARG A 243 -3.00 30.78 10.20
C ARG A 243 -3.95 29.76 9.63
N ALA A 244 -3.49 28.83 8.77
CA ALA A 244 -4.28 27.65 8.44
C ALA A 244 -4.66 26.97 9.77
N PRO A 245 -5.95 26.90 10.14
CA PRO A 245 -6.32 26.39 11.44
C PRO A 245 -5.77 25.00 11.56
N SER A 246 -5.08 24.73 12.69
CA SER A 246 -4.82 23.36 13.13
C SER A 246 -6.11 22.58 12.88
N MET A 247 -6.06 21.61 11.99
CA MET A 247 -7.21 20.78 11.65
C MET A 247 -7.83 20.30 12.96
N ARG A 248 -9.04 20.78 13.25
CA ARG A 248 -9.87 20.16 14.27
C ARG A 248 -10.47 18.94 13.60
N PHE A 249 -9.92 17.79 13.89
CA PHE A 249 -10.59 16.51 13.73
C PHE A 249 -11.53 16.27 14.92
#